data_34b95f587db21fba186529aa7c6ac3fb
#
_entry.id   34b95f587db21fba186529aa7c6ac3fb
#
_cell.length_a   1.000
_cell.length_b   1.000
_cell.length_c   1.000
_cell.angle_alpha   90.00
_cell.angle_beta   90.00
_cell.angle_gamma   90.00
#
_symmetry.space_group_name_H-M   'P 1'
#
loop_
_entity.id
_entity.type
_entity.pdbx_description
1 polymer ?
#
loop_
_entity_poly.entity_id
_entity_poly.type
_entity_poly.pdbx_seq_one_letter_code
_entity_poly.pdbx_strand_id
1 'polypeptide(L)'
;MALELRVGVHSEIITPPLGSQMAGFAARGGVAQGVHDDLHARALVVDDGTTIAALISVEIIGIDRELADRVREEICLRTGIPAAHVVISATHTHCGPATFRHFFNQMQDLDTSYIDVLG
;
A
#
# COMPACT_ATOMS: atom_id res chain seq x y z
N MET A 1 9.22 -30.62 20.43
CA MET A 1 10.04 -29.91 19.42
C MET A 1 9.74 -28.43 19.53
N ALA A 2 10.77 -27.62 19.54
CA ALA A 2 10.59 -26.18 19.46
C ALA A 2 10.09 -25.81 18.05
N LEU A 3 9.00 -25.07 17.95
CA LEU A 3 8.61 -24.44 16.72
C LEU A 3 9.60 -23.31 16.42
N GLU A 4 10.22 -23.36 15.26
CA GLU A 4 11.11 -22.29 14.80
C GLU A 4 10.29 -21.24 14.11
N LEU A 5 10.23 -20.05 14.67
CA LEU A 5 9.60 -18.90 14.04
C LEU A 5 10.63 -18.20 13.14
N ARG A 6 10.34 -18.14 11.85
CA ARG A 6 11.12 -17.39 10.86
C ARG A 6 10.41 -16.09 10.53
N VAL A 7 11.19 -15.02 10.42
CA VAL A 7 10.66 -13.68 10.14
C VAL A 7 11.51 -13.04 9.04
N GLY A 8 10.84 -12.45 8.06
CA GLY A 8 11.46 -11.66 7.02
C GLY A 8 10.86 -10.26 6.97
N VAL A 9 11.68 -9.26 6.68
CA VAL A 9 11.25 -7.87 6.55
C VAL A 9 11.82 -7.25 5.28
N HIS A 10 11.06 -6.38 4.64
CA HIS A 10 11.50 -5.62 3.49
C HIS A 10 10.80 -4.25 3.44
N SER A 11 11.44 -3.28 2.79
CA SER A 11 10.90 -1.94 2.59
C SER A 11 11.22 -1.45 1.18
N GLU A 12 10.20 -0.91 0.51
CA GLU A 12 10.32 -0.29 -0.81
C GLU A 12 9.82 1.15 -0.77
N ILE A 13 10.45 2.02 -1.56
CA ILE A 13 9.99 3.38 -1.78
C ILE A 13 8.84 3.35 -2.78
N ILE A 14 7.72 3.97 -2.41
CA ILE A 14 6.52 4.08 -3.24
C ILE A 14 6.13 5.53 -3.51
N THR A 15 7.04 6.47 -3.34
CA THR A 15 6.80 7.89 -3.63
C THR A 15 6.33 8.06 -5.07
N PRO A 16 5.16 8.67 -5.31
CA PRO A 16 4.68 8.90 -6.68
C PRO A 16 5.48 10.00 -7.36
N PRO A 17 5.41 10.08 -8.70
CA PRO A 17 6.01 11.19 -9.43
C PRO A 17 5.36 12.52 -9.04
N LEU A 18 6.10 13.62 -9.21
CA LEU A 18 5.54 14.96 -9.05
C LEU A 18 4.37 15.17 -10.01
N GLY A 19 3.41 15.98 -9.61
CA GLY A 19 2.18 16.20 -10.34
C GLY A 19 1.03 15.25 -9.99
N SER A 20 1.26 14.28 -9.10
CA SER A 20 0.21 13.38 -8.61
C SER A 20 -0.81 14.13 -7.75
N GLN A 21 -2.07 13.72 -7.86
CA GLN A 21 -3.14 14.21 -6.99
C GLN A 21 -2.88 13.77 -5.55
N MET A 22 -3.08 14.71 -4.62
CA MET A 22 -2.87 14.44 -3.19
C MET A 22 -4.19 14.26 -2.46
N ALA A 23 -4.16 13.47 -1.41
CA ALA A 23 -5.32 13.18 -0.56
C ALA A 23 -5.17 13.72 0.86
N GLY A 24 -6.28 13.73 1.61
CA GLY A 24 -6.31 13.96 3.04
C GLY A 24 -6.92 15.29 3.48
N PHE A 25 -6.90 16.31 2.66
CA PHE A 25 -7.47 17.63 2.98
C PHE A 25 -8.50 18.04 1.93
N ALA A 26 -9.76 18.19 2.34
CA ALA A 26 -10.86 18.55 1.45
C ALA A 26 -10.65 19.89 0.70
N ALA A 27 -10.00 20.86 1.35
CA ALA A 27 -9.73 22.19 0.78
C ALA A 27 -8.42 22.28 -0.01
N ARG A 28 -7.66 21.17 -0.11
CA ARG A 28 -6.39 21.18 -0.86
C ARG A 28 -6.66 21.30 -2.35
N GLY A 29 -6.11 22.35 -2.96
CA GLY A 29 -6.01 22.48 -4.40
C GLY A 29 -4.62 22.13 -4.90
N GLY A 30 -4.53 21.74 -6.19
CA GLY A 30 -3.27 21.46 -6.84
C GLY A 30 -2.77 20.02 -6.64
N VAL A 31 -1.55 19.82 -7.11
CA VAL A 31 -0.88 18.53 -7.18
C VAL A 31 0.43 18.55 -6.39
N ALA A 32 1.06 17.40 -6.21
CA ALA A 32 2.37 17.30 -5.56
C ALA A 32 3.42 18.11 -6.32
N GLN A 33 4.07 19.03 -5.62
CA GLN A 33 5.08 19.95 -6.19
C GLN A 33 6.50 19.60 -5.73
N GLY A 34 6.64 18.75 -4.74
CA GLY A 34 7.93 18.34 -4.18
C GLY A 34 7.76 17.14 -3.26
N VAL A 35 8.88 16.56 -2.88
CA VAL A 35 8.97 15.45 -1.93
C VAL A 35 9.76 15.94 -0.73
N HIS A 36 9.15 15.94 0.44
CA HIS A 36 9.83 16.21 1.70
C HIS A 36 10.50 14.93 2.23
N ASP A 37 9.68 13.86 2.33
CA ASP A 37 10.13 12.53 2.74
C ASP A 37 9.54 11.50 1.79
N ASP A 38 10.27 10.42 1.53
CA ASP A 38 9.76 9.31 0.74
C ASP A 38 8.65 8.54 1.46
N LEU A 39 7.71 8.06 0.68
CA LEU A 39 6.68 7.13 1.13
C LEU A 39 7.18 5.70 0.94
N HIS A 40 6.80 4.79 1.84
CA HIS A 40 7.24 3.40 1.84
C HIS A 40 6.07 2.42 1.89
N ALA A 41 6.28 1.28 1.26
CA ALA A 41 5.59 0.04 1.59
C ALA A 41 6.56 -0.84 2.38
N ARG A 42 6.11 -1.39 3.51
CA ARG A 42 6.91 -2.25 4.38
C ARG A 42 6.21 -3.57 4.57
N ALA A 43 6.94 -4.66 4.42
CA ALA A 43 6.43 -6.00 4.59
C ALA A 43 7.10 -6.69 5.77
N LEU A 44 6.30 -7.41 6.56
CA LEU A 44 6.72 -8.35 7.58
C LEU A 44 6.10 -9.69 7.23
N VAL A 45 6.94 -10.70 7.00
CA VAL A 45 6.48 -12.08 6.77
C VAL A 45 6.87 -12.94 7.97
N VAL A 46 5.94 -13.72 8.46
CA VAL A 46 6.11 -14.62 9.60
C VAL A 46 5.74 -16.03 9.18
N ASP A 47 6.61 -16.99 9.49
CA ASP A 47 6.46 -18.40 9.15
C ASP A 47 6.83 -19.26 10.37
N ASP A 48 5.89 -20.06 10.86
CA ASP A 48 6.09 -21.00 11.98
C ASP A 48 6.38 -22.44 11.53
N GLY A 49 6.58 -22.63 10.21
CA GLY A 49 6.81 -23.93 9.59
C GLY A 49 5.51 -24.66 9.21
N THR A 50 4.36 -24.18 9.62
CA THR A 50 3.03 -24.72 9.28
C THR A 50 2.19 -23.68 8.53
N THR A 51 2.25 -22.45 9.01
CA THR A 51 1.49 -21.31 8.48
C THR A 51 2.44 -20.16 8.19
N ILE A 52 2.25 -19.54 7.05
CA ILE A 52 2.95 -18.33 6.64
C ILE A 52 1.94 -17.19 6.47
N ALA A 53 2.28 -16.02 6.96
CA ALA A 53 1.45 -14.82 6.85
C ALA A 53 2.30 -13.59 6.52
N ALA A 54 1.71 -12.63 5.81
CA ALA A 54 2.34 -11.36 5.49
C ALA A 54 1.51 -10.19 6.02
N LEU A 55 2.19 -9.25 6.69
CA LEU A 55 1.63 -7.96 7.09
C LEU A 55 2.31 -6.88 6.28
N ILE A 56 1.52 -6.08 5.58
CA ILE A 56 2.03 -5.01 4.72
C ILE A 56 1.47 -3.68 5.20
N SER A 57 2.38 -2.77 5.53
CA SER A 57 2.06 -1.39 5.87
C SER A 57 2.42 -0.49 4.70
N VAL A 58 1.47 0.32 4.25
CA VAL A 58 1.62 1.20 3.09
C VAL A 58 1.38 2.64 3.51
N GLU A 59 2.32 3.53 3.20
CA GLU A 59 2.23 4.95 3.54
C GLU A 59 1.40 5.71 2.50
N ILE A 60 0.09 5.44 2.48
CA ILE A 60 -0.93 6.07 1.64
C ILE A 60 -2.16 6.40 2.49
N ILE A 61 -3.08 7.18 1.95
CA ILE A 61 -4.32 7.56 2.64
C ILE A 61 -5.23 6.35 2.92
N GLY A 62 -5.26 5.40 2.02
CA GLY A 62 -6.06 4.20 2.12
C GLY A 62 -5.89 3.31 0.89
N ILE A 63 -6.46 2.13 0.97
CA ILE A 63 -6.48 1.16 -0.11
C ILE A 63 -7.90 0.64 -0.27
N ASP A 64 -8.43 0.63 -1.48
CA ASP A 64 -9.73 0.04 -1.74
C ASP A 64 -9.63 -1.48 -1.89
N ARG A 65 -10.79 -2.12 -1.93
CA ARG A 65 -10.87 -3.59 -2.00
C ARG A 65 -10.25 -4.12 -3.28
N GLU A 66 -10.50 -3.48 -4.41
CA GLU A 66 -10.03 -3.95 -5.71
C GLU A 66 -8.49 -3.98 -5.76
N LEU A 67 -7.84 -2.90 -5.36
CA LEU A 67 -6.38 -2.85 -5.30
C LEU A 67 -5.82 -3.83 -4.26
N ALA A 68 -6.46 -3.92 -3.08
CA ALA A 68 -6.03 -4.85 -2.04
C ALA A 68 -6.10 -6.31 -2.51
N ASP A 69 -7.17 -6.68 -3.20
CA ASP A 69 -7.35 -8.04 -3.71
C ASP A 69 -6.32 -8.35 -4.82
N ARG A 70 -6.06 -7.42 -5.73
CA ARG A 70 -4.99 -7.54 -6.75
C ARG A 70 -3.62 -7.78 -6.10
N VAL A 71 -3.27 -7.00 -5.08
CA VAL A 71 -2.00 -7.15 -4.37
C VAL A 71 -1.90 -8.52 -3.69
N ARG A 72 -2.96 -8.97 -3.02
CA ARG A 72 -3.00 -10.30 -2.39
C ARG A 72 -2.83 -11.43 -3.39
N GLU A 73 -3.51 -11.34 -4.53
CA GLU A 73 -3.39 -12.33 -5.60
C GLU A 73 -1.98 -12.37 -6.17
N GLU A 74 -1.37 -11.22 -6.44
CA GLU A 74 -0.01 -11.14 -6.96
C GLU A 74 1.01 -11.71 -5.96
N ILE A 75 0.88 -11.41 -4.68
CA ILE A 75 1.71 -11.99 -3.63
C ILE A 75 1.57 -13.51 -3.61
N CYS A 76 0.34 -14.02 -3.68
CA CYS A 76 0.09 -15.46 -3.72
C CYS A 76 0.77 -16.11 -4.94
N LEU A 77 0.64 -15.52 -6.11
CA LEU A 77 1.25 -16.03 -7.35
C LEU A 77 2.78 -16.07 -7.28
N ARG A 78 3.40 -15.04 -6.71
CA ARG A 78 4.87 -14.91 -6.66
C ARG A 78 5.52 -15.68 -5.52
N THR A 79 4.84 -15.81 -4.40
CA THR A 79 5.45 -16.32 -3.15
C THR A 79 4.84 -17.61 -2.64
N GLY A 80 3.64 -17.95 -3.10
CA GLY A 80 2.87 -19.06 -2.56
C GLY A 80 2.17 -18.76 -1.22
N ILE A 81 2.30 -17.54 -0.67
CA ILE A 81 1.56 -17.13 0.52
C ILE A 81 0.08 -17.03 0.16
N PRO A 82 -0.82 -17.75 0.84
CA PRO A 82 -2.25 -17.67 0.53
C PRO A 82 -2.77 -16.23 0.64
N ALA A 83 -3.58 -15.80 -0.32
CA ALA A 83 -4.14 -14.43 -0.33
C ALA A 83 -4.88 -14.10 0.98
N ALA A 84 -5.55 -15.08 1.61
CA ALA A 84 -6.22 -14.93 2.89
C ALA A 84 -5.26 -14.72 4.08
N HIS A 85 -3.95 -14.98 3.90
CA HIS A 85 -2.93 -14.78 4.92
C HIS A 85 -2.17 -13.45 4.75
N VAL A 86 -2.65 -12.57 3.89
CA VAL A 86 -2.06 -11.26 3.65
C VAL A 86 -2.94 -10.16 4.23
N VAL A 87 -2.39 -9.42 5.18
CA VAL A 87 -3.02 -8.23 5.77
C VAL A 87 -2.35 -7.00 5.19
N ILE A 88 -3.14 -6.07 4.65
CA ILE A 88 -2.65 -4.79 4.13
C ILE A 88 -3.27 -3.67 4.96
N SER A 89 -2.42 -2.76 5.45
CA SER A 89 -2.82 -1.63 6.27
C SER A 89 -2.24 -0.34 5.70
N ALA A 90 -3.07 0.66 5.48
CA ALA A 90 -2.64 2.01 5.13
C ALA A 90 -2.40 2.83 6.40
N THR A 91 -1.34 3.65 6.40
CA THR A 91 -1.04 4.53 7.55
C THR A 91 -2.01 5.71 7.67
N HIS A 92 -2.78 5.98 6.65
CA HIS A 92 -3.69 7.12 6.52
C HIS A 92 -2.94 8.47 6.50
N THR A 93 -1.77 8.49 5.87
CA THR A 93 -1.05 9.76 5.70
C THR A 93 -1.88 10.76 4.92
N HIS A 94 -1.87 12.01 5.36
CA HIS A 94 -2.48 13.15 4.65
C HIS A 94 -1.45 13.92 3.80
N CYS A 95 -0.25 13.39 3.64
CA CYS A 95 0.82 13.96 2.83
C CYS A 95 1.27 12.98 1.73
N GLY A 96 0.31 12.29 1.12
CA GLY A 96 0.53 11.31 0.08
C GLY A 96 -0.50 11.41 -1.05
N PRO A 97 -0.40 10.53 -2.06
CA PRO A 97 -1.25 10.56 -3.23
C PRO A 97 -2.68 10.10 -2.94
N ALA A 98 -3.61 10.52 -3.78
CA ALA A 98 -4.94 9.97 -3.83
C ALA A 98 -4.89 8.59 -4.50
N THR A 99 -5.27 7.54 -3.77
CA THR A 99 -5.20 6.14 -4.22
C THR A 99 -6.55 5.50 -4.47
N PHE A 100 -7.62 6.15 -4.05
CA PHE A 100 -9.01 5.75 -4.34
C PHE A 100 -9.94 6.96 -4.27
N ARG A 101 -11.13 6.84 -4.85
CA ARG A 101 -12.16 7.86 -4.74
C ARG A 101 -12.86 7.74 -3.40
N HIS A 102 -12.96 8.85 -2.68
CA HIS A 102 -13.72 8.95 -1.45
C HIS A 102 -14.56 10.24 -1.45
N PHE A 103 -15.39 10.42 -0.45
CA PHE A 103 -16.35 11.52 -0.39
C PHE A 103 -15.74 12.91 -0.64
N PHE A 104 -14.56 13.18 -0.13
CA PHE A 104 -13.91 14.49 -0.23
C PHE A 104 -13.12 14.72 -1.52
N ASN A 105 -12.78 13.67 -2.25
CA ASN A 105 -12.04 13.79 -3.51
C ASN A 105 -12.76 13.20 -4.72
N GLN A 106 -14.08 13.08 -4.65
CA GLN A 106 -14.89 12.58 -5.76
C GLN A 106 -14.77 13.42 -7.04
N MET A 107 -14.40 14.69 -6.88
CA MET A 107 -14.24 15.65 -7.99
C MET A 107 -12.83 15.62 -8.59
N GLN A 108 -11.89 14.86 -8.01
CA GLN A 108 -10.53 14.76 -8.48
C GLN A 108 -10.33 13.51 -9.32
N ASP A 109 -9.55 13.63 -10.38
CA ASP A 109 -9.12 12.48 -11.15
C ASP A 109 -8.05 11.71 -10.38
N LEU A 110 -8.20 10.38 -10.35
CA LEU A 110 -7.18 9.50 -9.78
C LEU A 110 -6.05 9.28 -10.78
N ASP A 111 -4.82 9.24 -10.26
CA ASP A 111 -3.68 8.78 -11.05
C ASP A 111 -3.69 7.24 -11.11
N THR A 112 -4.38 6.71 -12.11
CA THR A 112 -4.50 5.26 -12.30
C THR A 112 -3.17 4.61 -12.63
N SER A 113 -2.24 5.31 -13.26
CA SER A 113 -0.90 4.79 -13.56
C SER A 113 -0.11 4.51 -12.29
N TYR A 114 -0.20 5.37 -11.29
CA TYR A 114 0.42 5.14 -9.98
C TYR A 114 -0.26 3.99 -9.22
N ILE A 115 -1.58 3.90 -9.27
CA ILE A 115 -2.34 2.80 -8.66
C ILE A 115 -1.93 1.46 -9.27
N ASP A 116 -1.71 1.40 -10.57
CA ASP A 116 -1.24 0.19 -11.26
C ASP A 116 0.18 -0.23 -10.83
N VAL A 117 1.04 0.72 -10.51
CA VAL A 117 2.39 0.42 -9.96
C VAL A 117 2.32 -0.14 -8.55
N LEU A 118 1.33 0.26 -7.74
CA LEU A 118 1.14 -0.24 -6.38
C LEU A 118 0.64 -1.70 -6.34
N GLY A 119 -0.11 -2.14 -7.34
CA GLY A 119 -0.61 -3.52 -7.48
C GLY A 119 0.39 -4.43 -8.11
#